data_1cf040cde0d6a353cc86678c9245e4a3
#
_entry.id   1cf040cde0d6a353cc86678c9245e4a3
#
_cell.length_a   1.000
_cell.length_b   1.000
_cell.length_c   1.000
_cell.angle_alpha   90.00
_cell.angle_beta   90.00
_cell.angle_gamma   90.00
#
_symmetry.space_group_name_H-M   'P 1'
#
loop_
_entity.id
_entity.type
_entity.pdbx_description
1 polymer ?
#
loop_
_entity_poly.entity_id
_entity_poly.type
_entity_poly.pdbx_seq_one_letter_code
_entity_poly.pdbx_strand_id
1 'polypeptide(L)'
;MTTMAGAVRHFVESSPTGVTSREIRDHINAAYPDKWTPGTLTAHLYGCAVNQPRAYLHHKSAEKFLYRADDGRFFIYDESKHGPNVWAPVGEDPLIEQEVETVDAIEQRIEASISFERDVEEHLIRNLGTLEKGLRFVERQVVIDVGRVDILAEDANGRRVVIELKVGDAKDAAVGQIARYLGWYARQDKKPPRGMLIAGDFPEPVRYAAEAVKNLELVRYRVQFAFDSIAVDD
;
A
#
# COMPACT_ATOMS: atom_id res chain seq x y z
N MET A 1 17.06 10.74 22.83
CA MET A 1 15.71 10.84 22.18
C MET A 1 15.20 9.43 21.93
N THR A 2 13.93 9.15 22.22
CA THR A 2 13.35 7.84 21.94
C THR A 2 13.10 7.73 20.43
N THR A 3 13.71 6.72 19.78
CA THR A 3 13.47 6.39 18.37
C THR A 3 12.16 5.60 18.22
N MET A 4 11.59 5.58 17.04
CA MET A 4 10.38 4.78 16.74
C MET A 4 10.64 3.29 17.00
N ALA A 5 11.76 2.76 16.50
CA ALA A 5 12.17 1.38 16.73
C ALA A 5 12.28 1.04 18.23
N GLY A 6 12.89 1.91 19.03
CA GLY A 6 12.99 1.73 20.47
C GLY A 6 11.65 1.74 21.19
N ALA A 7 10.73 2.62 20.80
CA ALA A 7 9.39 2.68 21.36
C ALA A 7 8.56 1.43 21.03
N VAL A 8 8.62 0.99 19.77
CA VAL A 8 7.95 -0.24 19.31
C VAL A 8 8.51 -1.47 20.00
N ARG A 9 9.85 -1.60 20.05
CA ARG A 9 10.53 -2.71 20.72
C ARG A 9 10.06 -2.84 22.17
N HIS A 10 10.11 -1.76 22.91
CA HIS A 10 9.72 -1.75 24.33
C HIS A 10 8.27 -2.21 24.55
N PHE A 11 7.35 -1.77 23.70
CA PHE A 11 5.95 -2.19 23.80
C PHE A 11 5.75 -3.67 23.45
N VAL A 12 6.36 -4.15 22.36
CA VAL A 12 6.24 -5.55 21.94
C VAL A 12 6.90 -6.49 22.95
N GLU A 13 8.05 -6.13 23.55
CA GLU A 13 8.70 -6.88 24.64
C GLU A 13 7.80 -7.04 25.87
N SER A 14 6.99 -6.05 26.18
CA SER A 14 6.05 -6.11 27.32
C SER A 14 4.81 -6.99 27.07
N SER A 15 4.66 -7.53 25.86
CA SER A 15 3.46 -8.26 25.43
C SER A 15 3.79 -9.69 24.92
N PRO A 16 3.96 -10.66 25.84
CA PRO A 16 4.41 -12.03 25.47
C PRO A 16 3.48 -12.78 24.50
N THR A 17 2.21 -12.40 24.43
CA THR A 17 1.21 -13.01 23.53
C THR A 17 1.19 -12.40 22.14
N GLY A 18 2.13 -11.51 21.84
CA GLY A 18 2.18 -10.75 20.61
C GLY A 18 1.13 -9.65 20.53
N VAL A 19 1.38 -8.67 19.68
CA VAL A 19 0.52 -7.49 19.50
C VAL A 19 0.21 -7.25 18.03
N THR A 20 -0.99 -6.79 17.74
CA THR A 20 -1.40 -6.39 16.40
C THR A 20 -0.81 -5.03 16.01
N SER A 21 -0.72 -4.74 14.72
CA SER A 21 -0.30 -3.43 14.23
C SER A 21 -1.19 -2.28 14.76
N ARG A 22 -2.47 -2.58 15.00
CA ARG A 22 -3.41 -1.61 15.57
C ARG A 22 -3.07 -1.28 17.02
N GLU A 23 -2.87 -2.31 17.86
CA GLU A 23 -2.50 -2.12 19.29
C GLU A 23 -1.18 -1.35 19.41
N ILE A 24 -0.20 -1.64 18.54
CA ILE A 24 1.06 -0.89 18.51
C ILE A 24 0.80 0.58 18.16
N ARG A 25 0.03 0.87 17.11
CA ARG A 25 -0.29 2.25 16.73
C ARG A 25 -1.01 3.01 17.83
N ASP A 26 -2.02 2.39 18.41
CA ASP A 26 -2.81 3.03 19.46
C ASP A 26 -1.93 3.35 20.68
N HIS A 27 -1.06 2.42 21.08
CA HIS A 27 -0.12 2.64 22.19
C HIS A 27 0.91 3.73 21.88
N ILE A 28 1.54 3.69 20.71
CA ILE A 28 2.56 4.65 20.31
C ILE A 28 1.96 6.05 20.16
N ASN A 29 0.79 6.19 19.55
CA ASN A 29 0.11 7.49 19.42
C ASN A 29 -0.30 8.06 20.80
N ALA A 30 -0.71 7.23 21.73
CA ALA A 30 -1.02 7.66 23.08
C ALA A 30 0.23 8.10 23.87
N ALA A 31 1.35 7.36 23.71
CA ALA A 31 2.61 7.65 24.42
C ALA A 31 3.39 8.82 23.78
N TYR A 32 3.23 9.05 22.49
CA TYR A 32 3.97 10.05 21.70
C TYR A 32 3.02 10.76 20.71
N PRO A 33 2.08 11.59 21.20
CA PRO A 33 1.11 12.28 20.37
C PRO A 33 1.80 13.09 19.26
N ASP A 34 1.33 12.98 18.03
CA ASP A 34 1.76 13.74 16.85
C ASP A 34 3.25 13.61 16.49
N LYS A 35 3.99 12.68 17.12
CA LYS A 35 5.42 12.50 16.83
C LYS A 35 5.67 11.73 15.53
N TRP A 36 4.82 10.76 15.20
CA TRP A 36 4.92 9.94 13.99
C TRP A 36 3.56 9.72 13.36
N THR A 37 3.49 9.76 12.03
CA THR A 37 2.24 9.49 11.33
C THR A 37 1.86 8.01 11.40
N PRO A 38 0.56 7.66 11.38
CA PRO A 38 0.12 6.25 11.38
C PRO A 38 0.67 5.43 10.20
N GLY A 39 0.86 6.07 9.04
CA GLY A 39 1.44 5.45 7.85
C GLY A 39 2.91 5.09 8.05
N THR A 40 3.71 6.04 8.54
CA THR A 40 5.13 5.85 8.85
C THR A 40 5.32 4.73 9.88
N LEU A 41 4.51 4.70 10.93
CA LEU A 41 4.60 3.64 11.94
C LEU A 41 4.28 2.26 11.35
N THR A 42 3.26 2.15 10.50
CA THR A 42 2.91 0.89 9.84
C THR A 42 4.05 0.40 8.94
N ALA A 43 4.59 1.26 8.08
CA ALA A 43 5.72 0.94 7.21
C ALA A 43 6.94 0.48 8.02
N HIS A 44 7.22 1.16 9.14
CA HIS A 44 8.33 0.82 10.03
C HIS A 44 8.16 -0.55 10.69
N LEU A 45 6.96 -0.94 11.12
CA LEU A 45 6.69 -2.26 11.68
C LEU A 45 7.04 -3.38 10.69
N TYR A 46 6.62 -3.24 9.43
CA TYR A 46 6.95 -4.21 8.38
C TYR A 46 8.44 -4.17 8.02
N GLY A 47 9.04 -2.98 8.02
CA GLY A 47 10.47 -2.81 7.80
C GLY A 47 11.34 -3.49 8.86
N CYS A 48 10.89 -3.54 10.11
CA CYS A 48 11.60 -4.18 11.21
C CYS A 48 11.32 -5.69 11.35
N ALA A 49 10.41 -6.26 10.56
CA ALA A 49 10.07 -7.67 10.63
C ALA A 49 11.01 -8.53 9.76
N VAL A 50 11.59 -9.58 10.36
CA VAL A 50 12.57 -10.48 9.71
C VAL A 50 11.96 -11.35 8.61
N ASN A 51 10.65 -11.58 8.65
CA ASN A 51 9.93 -12.41 7.70
C ASN A 51 9.03 -11.61 6.74
N GLN A 52 9.36 -10.35 6.50
CA GLN A 52 8.66 -9.49 5.54
C GLN A 52 9.63 -9.00 4.45
N PRO A 53 10.13 -9.88 3.57
CA PRO A 53 11.20 -9.58 2.60
C PRO A 53 10.84 -8.45 1.61
N ARG A 54 9.56 -8.22 1.35
CA ARG A 54 9.12 -7.12 0.47
C ARG A 54 9.29 -5.73 1.10
N ALA A 55 9.33 -5.64 2.42
CA ALA A 55 9.62 -4.40 3.12
C ALA A 55 11.09 -3.95 2.95
N TYR A 56 11.97 -4.87 2.49
CA TYR A 56 13.37 -4.57 2.17
C TYR A 56 13.55 -3.45 1.16
N LEU A 57 12.73 -3.38 0.16
CA LEU A 57 12.83 -2.35 -0.87
C LEU A 57 12.62 -0.93 -0.30
N HIS A 58 11.97 -0.83 0.86
CA HIS A 58 11.61 0.44 1.49
C HIS A 58 12.41 0.74 2.77
N HIS A 59 13.03 -0.28 3.42
CA HIS A 59 13.65 -0.14 4.73
C HIS A 59 14.95 -0.97 4.87
N LYS A 60 15.89 -0.80 3.93
CA LYS A 60 17.16 -1.54 3.92
C LYS A 60 17.98 -1.40 5.22
N SER A 61 17.93 -0.23 5.85
CA SER A 61 18.67 0.10 7.05
C SER A 61 17.92 -0.17 8.36
N ALA A 62 16.64 -0.54 8.31
CA ALA A 62 15.87 -0.79 9.52
C ALA A 62 16.40 -2.00 10.29
N GLU A 63 16.59 -1.86 11.60
CA GLU A 63 16.96 -2.96 12.47
C GLU A 63 15.87 -4.03 12.46
N LYS A 64 16.26 -5.30 12.21
CA LYS A 64 15.37 -6.45 12.14
C LYS A 64 15.22 -7.08 13.51
N PHE A 65 14.15 -6.77 14.21
CA PHE A 65 13.90 -7.28 15.56
C PHE A 65 12.48 -7.79 15.80
N LEU A 66 11.63 -7.73 14.78
CA LEU A 66 10.25 -8.21 14.85
C LEU A 66 10.07 -9.48 14.02
N TYR A 67 9.14 -10.31 14.44
CA TYR A 67 8.58 -11.42 13.68
C TYR A 67 7.07 -11.21 13.56
N ARG A 68 6.53 -11.35 12.37
CA ARG A 68 5.07 -11.26 12.13
C ARG A 68 4.51 -12.65 11.93
N ALA A 69 3.65 -13.10 12.85
CA ALA A 69 2.96 -14.37 12.75
C ALA A 69 1.83 -14.36 11.70
N ASP A 70 1.33 -15.54 11.33
CA ASP A 70 0.28 -15.71 10.30
C ASP A 70 -1.04 -15.06 10.70
N ASP A 71 -1.33 -14.98 11.99
CA ASP A 71 -2.49 -14.26 12.54
C ASP A 71 -2.34 -12.72 12.53
N GLY A 72 -1.20 -12.22 12.03
CA GLY A 72 -0.91 -10.80 11.89
C GLY A 72 -0.31 -10.12 13.13
N ARG A 73 -0.06 -10.87 14.22
CA ARG A 73 0.58 -10.34 15.43
C ARG A 73 2.08 -10.22 15.26
N PHE A 74 2.66 -9.24 15.92
CA PHE A 74 4.09 -9.01 15.99
C PHE A 74 4.64 -9.49 17.33
N PHE A 75 5.77 -10.15 17.27
CA PHE A 75 6.56 -10.63 18.40
C PHE A 75 7.98 -10.10 18.27
N ILE A 76 8.73 -10.08 19.39
CA ILE A 76 10.17 -9.92 19.30
C ILE A 76 10.75 -11.16 18.61
N TYR A 77 11.59 -10.92 17.61
CA TYR A 77 12.23 -11.99 16.87
C TYR A 77 13.21 -12.77 17.76
N ASP A 78 13.07 -14.08 17.71
CA ASP A 78 13.96 -15.06 18.37
C ASP A 78 14.17 -16.19 17.37
N GLU A 79 15.40 -16.32 16.87
CA GLU A 79 15.74 -17.29 15.82
C GLU A 79 15.41 -18.73 16.23
N SER A 80 15.58 -19.05 17.52
CA SER A 80 15.29 -20.40 18.03
C SER A 80 13.80 -20.77 17.97
N LYS A 81 12.90 -19.79 17.98
CA LYS A 81 11.45 -19.97 17.95
C LYS A 81 10.84 -19.72 16.59
N HIS A 82 11.39 -18.76 15.84
CA HIS A 82 10.81 -18.24 14.63
C HIS A 82 11.53 -18.69 13.36
N GLY A 83 12.62 -19.46 13.51
CA GLY A 83 13.46 -19.89 12.41
C GLY A 83 14.42 -18.80 11.93
N PRO A 84 15.21 -19.08 10.88
CA PRO A 84 16.23 -18.16 10.40
C PRO A 84 15.64 -16.88 9.84
N ASN A 85 16.41 -15.79 9.92
CA ASN A 85 16.07 -14.53 9.31
C ASN A 85 16.05 -14.67 7.78
N VAL A 86 14.88 -14.79 7.19
CA VAL A 86 14.68 -14.87 5.72
C VAL A 86 14.96 -13.55 4.99
N TRP A 87 15.30 -12.52 5.75
CA TRP A 87 15.63 -11.19 5.29
C TRP A 87 17.09 -10.98 4.93
N ALA A 88 17.97 -11.90 5.27
CA ALA A 88 19.35 -11.82 4.83
C ALA A 88 19.39 -11.86 3.30
N PRO A 89 19.98 -10.85 2.62
CA PRO A 89 20.12 -10.89 1.18
C PRO A 89 20.96 -12.11 0.81
N VAL A 90 20.37 -13.03 0.07
CA VAL A 90 21.10 -14.15 -0.50
C VAL A 90 21.84 -13.61 -1.73
N GLY A 91 23.15 -13.35 -1.59
CA GLY A 91 24.03 -12.92 -2.66
C GLY A 91 24.08 -11.40 -2.84
N GLU A 92 25.27 -10.88 -2.72
CA GLU A 92 25.63 -9.55 -3.17
C GLU A 92 25.41 -9.46 -4.69
N ASP A 93 24.44 -8.69 -5.12
CA ASP A 93 24.36 -8.25 -6.51
C ASP A 93 25.23 -6.99 -6.63
N PRO A 94 26.39 -7.04 -7.36
CA PRO A 94 27.40 -5.98 -7.30
C PRO A 94 27.05 -4.69 -8.02
N LEU A 95 25.81 -4.53 -8.51
CA LEU A 95 25.42 -3.43 -9.38
C LEU A 95 24.48 -2.39 -8.78
N ILE A 96 24.33 -2.34 -7.45
CA ILE A 96 23.59 -1.25 -6.81
C ILE A 96 24.52 -0.51 -5.83
N GLU A 97 25.46 0.26 -6.35
CA GLU A 97 25.91 1.48 -5.70
C GLU A 97 24.74 2.49 -5.77
N GLN A 98 23.76 2.32 -4.91
CA GLN A 98 22.77 3.36 -4.64
C GLN A 98 23.17 4.05 -3.37
N GLU A 99 23.25 5.39 -3.46
CA GLU A 99 23.39 6.31 -2.36
C GLU A 99 22.64 5.82 -1.12
N VAL A 100 23.31 5.81 0.03
CA VAL A 100 22.70 5.48 1.32
C VAL A 100 21.66 6.55 1.61
N GLU A 101 20.42 6.31 1.19
CA GLU A 101 19.30 7.17 1.56
C GLU A 101 19.17 7.17 3.09
N THR A 102 19.15 8.36 3.67
CA THR A 102 18.92 8.51 5.10
C THR A 102 17.52 8.05 5.47
N VAL A 103 17.31 7.60 6.70
CA VAL A 103 15.99 7.18 7.21
C VAL A 103 14.95 8.28 6.95
N ASP A 104 15.34 9.56 7.12
CA ASP A 104 14.47 10.72 6.86
C ASP A 104 14.04 10.83 5.39
N ALA A 105 14.94 10.53 4.44
CA ALA A 105 14.61 10.55 3.02
C ALA A 105 13.64 9.44 2.62
N ILE A 106 13.77 8.26 3.24
CA ILE A 106 12.85 7.12 3.04
C ILE A 106 11.47 7.46 3.64
N GLU A 107 11.43 8.04 4.83
CA GLU A 107 10.19 8.49 5.46
C GLU A 107 9.47 9.52 4.60
N GLN A 108 10.18 10.54 4.10
CA GLN A 108 9.62 11.54 3.20
C GLN A 108 9.08 10.94 1.90
N ARG A 109 9.76 9.94 1.34
CA ARG A 109 9.27 9.25 0.12
C ARG A 109 8.01 8.44 0.38
N ILE A 110 7.92 7.77 1.54
CA ILE A 110 6.72 7.02 1.93
C ILE A 110 5.55 7.98 2.17
N GLU A 111 5.78 9.07 2.89
CA GLU A 111 4.75 10.10 3.13
C GLU A 111 4.29 10.74 1.82
N ALA A 112 5.23 11.08 0.94
CA ALA A 112 4.92 11.60 -0.39
C ALA A 112 4.14 10.58 -1.24
N SER A 113 4.48 9.30 -1.17
CA SER A 113 3.77 8.25 -1.89
C SER A 113 2.33 8.07 -1.38
N ILE A 114 2.13 8.06 -0.06
CA ILE A 114 0.79 7.96 0.56
C ILE A 114 -0.03 9.21 0.25
N SER A 115 0.57 10.40 0.34
CA SER A 115 -0.09 11.66 -0.02
C SER A 115 -0.49 11.65 -1.50
N PHE A 116 0.41 11.24 -2.37
CA PHE A 116 0.16 11.18 -3.81
C PHE A 116 -0.93 10.16 -4.17
N GLU A 117 -0.98 8.98 -3.55
CA GLU A 117 -2.05 8.00 -3.76
C GLU A 117 -3.42 8.59 -3.39
N ARG A 118 -3.48 9.29 -2.27
CA ARG A 118 -4.68 9.98 -1.83
C ARG A 118 -5.10 11.10 -2.78
N ASP A 119 -4.14 11.89 -3.26
CA ASP A 119 -4.41 13.00 -4.19
C ASP A 119 -4.93 12.45 -5.53
N VAL A 120 -4.36 11.35 -6.03
CA VAL A 120 -4.84 10.67 -7.24
C VAL A 120 -6.23 10.07 -7.02
N GLU A 121 -6.48 9.42 -5.88
CA GLU A 121 -7.82 8.89 -5.52
C GLU A 121 -8.85 10.01 -5.49
N GLU A 122 -8.57 11.13 -4.81
CA GLU A 122 -9.49 12.28 -4.75
C GLU A 122 -9.72 12.91 -6.13
N HIS A 123 -8.69 13.02 -6.95
CA HIS A 123 -8.81 13.51 -8.31
C HIS A 123 -9.70 12.59 -9.15
N LEU A 124 -9.52 11.29 -9.07
CA LEU A 124 -10.33 10.29 -9.77
C LEU A 124 -11.78 10.37 -9.36
N ILE A 125 -12.08 10.44 -8.06
CA ILE A 125 -13.45 10.53 -7.54
C ILE A 125 -14.18 11.76 -8.12
N ARG A 126 -13.49 12.89 -8.21
CA ARG A 126 -14.06 14.13 -8.78
C ARG A 126 -14.25 14.09 -10.30
N ASN A 127 -13.50 13.22 -10.98
CA ASN A 127 -13.38 13.21 -12.44
C ASN A 127 -13.67 11.82 -13.05
N LEU A 128 -14.48 10.97 -12.41
CA LEU A 128 -14.81 9.63 -12.92
C LEU A 128 -15.37 9.64 -14.34
N GLY A 129 -16.07 10.69 -14.73
CA GLY A 129 -16.57 10.88 -16.09
C GLY A 129 -15.50 11.00 -17.17
N THR A 130 -14.23 11.26 -16.79
CA THR A 130 -13.08 11.26 -17.72
C THR A 130 -12.56 9.85 -18.00
N LEU A 131 -12.79 8.90 -17.08
CA LEU A 131 -12.48 7.48 -17.30
C LEU A 131 -13.53 6.86 -18.23
N GLU A 132 -14.79 7.06 -17.90
CA GLU A 132 -15.92 6.53 -18.67
C GLU A 132 -17.15 7.44 -18.52
N LYS A 133 -17.75 7.82 -19.65
CA LYS A 133 -18.96 8.64 -19.65
C LYS A 133 -20.11 7.92 -18.94
N GLY A 134 -20.67 8.56 -17.92
CA GLY A 134 -21.75 8.02 -17.12
C GLY A 134 -21.33 7.16 -15.94
N LEU A 135 -20.01 7.03 -15.68
CA LEU A 135 -19.51 6.42 -14.47
C LEU A 135 -19.82 7.31 -13.26
N ARG A 136 -20.44 6.74 -12.23
CA ARG A 136 -20.88 7.47 -11.03
C ARG A 136 -20.19 6.92 -9.79
N PHE A 137 -19.71 7.80 -8.95
CA PHE A 137 -19.15 7.46 -7.63
C PHE A 137 -20.25 6.88 -6.73
N VAL A 138 -19.93 5.82 -6.01
CA VAL A 138 -20.79 5.21 -5.00
C VAL A 138 -20.18 5.37 -3.62
N GLU A 139 -18.96 4.83 -3.42
CA GLU A 139 -18.32 4.86 -2.11
C GLU A 139 -16.80 4.68 -2.29
N ARG A 140 -16.02 5.14 -1.32
CA ARG A 140 -14.58 4.93 -1.27
C ARG A 140 -14.16 4.11 -0.06
N GLN A 141 -13.04 3.40 -0.17
CA GLN A 141 -12.43 2.62 0.90
C GLN A 141 -13.41 1.61 1.52
N VAL A 142 -14.18 0.94 0.66
CA VAL A 142 -15.25 0.02 1.06
C VAL A 142 -14.67 -1.25 1.65
N VAL A 143 -14.97 -1.52 2.91
CA VAL A 143 -14.54 -2.74 3.61
C VAL A 143 -15.53 -3.87 3.28
N ILE A 144 -15.00 -4.95 2.73
CA ILE A 144 -15.73 -6.19 2.44
C ILE A 144 -15.02 -7.39 3.08
N ASP A 145 -15.66 -8.55 3.15
CA ASP A 145 -15.09 -9.75 3.83
C ASP A 145 -13.71 -10.16 3.32
N VAL A 146 -13.39 -9.83 2.06
CA VAL A 146 -12.16 -10.25 1.39
C VAL A 146 -11.14 -9.12 1.22
N GLY A 147 -11.36 -7.97 1.83
CA GLY A 147 -10.44 -6.83 1.81
C GLY A 147 -11.11 -5.47 1.75
N ARG A 148 -10.42 -4.48 1.21
CA ARG A 148 -10.91 -3.10 1.10
C ARG A 148 -10.73 -2.61 -0.33
N VAL A 149 -11.83 -2.19 -0.93
CA VAL A 149 -11.90 -1.64 -2.28
C VAL A 149 -11.59 -0.14 -2.22
N ASP A 150 -10.71 0.37 -3.06
CA ASP A 150 -10.36 1.80 -3.04
C ASP A 150 -11.54 2.67 -3.46
N ILE A 151 -12.13 2.42 -4.63
CA ILE A 151 -13.29 3.16 -5.12
C ILE A 151 -14.33 2.18 -5.66
N LEU A 152 -15.56 2.34 -5.22
CA LEU A 152 -16.72 1.69 -5.79
C LEU A 152 -17.52 2.69 -6.63
N ALA A 153 -17.81 2.33 -7.87
CA ALA A 153 -18.57 3.14 -8.82
C ALA A 153 -19.68 2.30 -9.48
N GLU A 154 -20.53 2.97 -10.24
CA GLU A 154 -21.58 2.36 -11.06
C GLU A 154 -21.56 2.95 -12.47
N ASP A 155 -21.59 2.08 -13.49
CA ASP A 155 -21.65 2.52 -14.88
C ASP A 155 -23.06 3.00 -15.30
N ALA A 156 -23.17 3.54 -16.52
CA ALA A 156 -24.44 4.06 -17.05
C ALA A 156 -25.56 3.00 -17.14
N ASN A 157 -25.21 1.70 -17.09
CA ASN A 157 -26.15 0.59 -17.15
C ASN A 157 -26.53 0.04 -15.74
N GLY A 158 -26.12 0.73 -14.68
CA GLY A 158 -26.33 0.30 -13.31
C GLY A 158 -25.50 -0.91 -12.91
N ARG A 159 -24.36 -1.15 -13.58
CA ARG A 159 -23.43 -2.22 -13.27
C ARG A 159 -22.34 -1.70 -12.33
N ARG A 160 -22.04 -2.47 -11.29
CA ARG A 160 -20.96 -2.15 -10.34
C ARG A 160 -19.60 -2.15 -11.01
N VAL A 161 -18.79 -1.15 -10.69
CA VAL A 161 -17.41 -1.00 -11.16
C VAL A 161 -16.52 -0.90 -9.93
N VAL A 162 -15.63 -1.89 -9.76
CA VAL A 162 -14.61 -1.94 -8.71
C VAL A 162 -13.34 -1.31 -9.25
N ILE A 163 -12.87 -0.26 -8.61
CA ILE A 163 -11.66 0.44 -9.02
C ILE A 163 -10.60 0.25 -7.94
N GLU A 164 -9.45 -0.23 -8.36
CA GLU A 164 -8.24 -0.37 -7.53
C GLU A 164 -7.16 0.56 -8.08
N LEU A 165 -6.55 1.36 -7.21
CA LEU A 165 -5.52 2.33 -7.56
C LEU A 165 -4.16 1.86 -7.06
N LYS A 166 -3.13 2.02 -7.88
CA LYS A 166 -1.74 1.83 -7.49
C LYS A 166 -0.90 3.01 -7.93
N VAL A 167 -0.11 3.54 -7.01
CA VAL A 167 0.89 4.56 -7.31
C VAL A 167 2.10 3.88 -7.96
N GLY A 168 2.59 4.46 -9.06
CA GLY A 168 3.66 3.86 -9.86
C GLY A 168 3.21 2.63 -10.64
N ASP A 169 4.11 1.66 -10.82
CA ASP A 169 3.87 0.47 -11.62
C ASP A 169 3.01 -0.55 -10.87
N ALA A 170 2.01 -1.10 -11.55
CA ALA A 170 1.22 -2.20 -11.00
C ALA A 170 2.07 -3.48 -10.87
N LYS A 171 1.72 -4.31 -9.88
CA LYS A 171 2.34 -5.63 -9.65
C LYS A 171 1.28 -6.73 -9.74
N ASP A 172 1.69 -7.97 -9.97
CA ASP A 172 0.81 -9.15 -10.07
C ASP A 172 -0.16 -9.25 -8.89
N ALA A 173 0.29 -8.89 -7.69
CA ALA A 173 -0.56 -8.87 -6.50
C ALA A 173 -1.80 -7.98 -6.64
N ALA A 174 -1.74 -6.89 -7.42
CA ALA A 174 -2.87 -6.00 -7.65
C ALA A 174 -3.96 -6.66 -8.52
N VAL A 175 -3.54 -7.45 -9.52
CA VAL A 175 -4.47 -8.24 -10.35
C VAL A 175 -5.19 -9.29 -9.49
N GLY A 176 -4.46 -10.00 -8.61
CA GLY A 176 -5.06 -10.95 -7.67
C GLY A 176 -6.01 -10.27 -6.67
N GLN A 177 -5.69 -9.06 -6.23
CA GLN A 177 -6.51 -8.27 -5.33
C GLN A 177 -7.85 -7.89 -5.97
N ILE A 178 -7.81 -7.25 -7.14
CA ILE A 178 -9.04 -6.85 -7.83
C ILE A 178 -9.87 -8.05 -8.31
N ALA A 179 -9.22 -9.13 -8.77
CA ALA A 179 -9.93 -10.37 -9.15
C ALA A 179 -10.72 -10.96 -7.97
N ARG A 180 -10.16 -10.93 -6.76
CA ARG A 180 -10.82 -11.37 -5.53
C ARG A 180 -12.06 -10.52 -5.23
N TYR A 181 -11.96 -9.20 -5.40
CA TYR A 181 -13.09 -8.29 -5.20
C TYR A 181 -14.19 -8.51 -6.24
N LEU A 182 -13.82 -8.68 -7.50
CA LEU A 182 -14.78 -9.02 -8.56
C LEU A 182 -15.49 -10.34 -8.27
N GLY A 183 -14.78 -11.36 -7.80
CA GLY A 183 -15.35 -12.65 -7.40
C GLY A 183 -16.33 -12.52 -6.24
N TRP A 184 -16.02 -11.67 -5.25
CA TRP A 184 -16.89 -11.43 -4.10
C TRP A 184 -18.21 -10.75 -4.52
N TYR A 185 -18.13 -9.67 -5.30
CA TYR A 185 -19.32 -8.97 -5.80
C TYR A 185 -20.12 -9.79 -6.81
N ALA A 186 -19.48 -10.61 -7.64
CA ALA A 186 -20.18 -11.49 -8.60
C ALA A 186 -21.12 -12.50 -7.95
N ARG A 187 -20.90 -12.84 -6.66
CA ARG A 187 -21.79 -13.73 -5.89
C ARG A 187 -23.00 -13.00 -5.33
N GLN A 188 -22.98 -11.69 -5.26
CA GLN A 188 -24.01 -10.87 -4.64
C GLN A 188 -24.87 -10.12 -5.66
N ASP A 189 -24.26 -9.75 -6.78
CA ASP A 189 -24.90 -8.93 -7.78
C ASP A 189 -25.62 -9.77 -8.83
N LYS A 190 -26.77 -9.23 -9.32
CA LYS A 190 -27.50 -9.83 -10.45
C LYS A 190 -26.71 -9.71 -11.77
N LYS A 191 -25.87 -8.69 -11.90
CA LYS A 191 -24.99 -8.47 -13.05
C LYS A 191 -23.54 -8.62 -12.62
N PRO A 192 -22.69 -9.34 -13.38
CA PRO A 192 -21.27 -9.49 -13.04
C PRO A 192 -20.61 -8.09 -12.95
N PRO A 193 -19.85 -7.81 -11.90
CA PRO A 193 -19.14 -6.52 -11.77
C PRO A 193 -18.09 -6.35 -12.84
N ARG A 194 -17.65 -5.12 -13.03
CA ARG A 194 -16.45 -4.75 -13.81
C ARG A 194 -15.35 -4.31 -12.88
N GLY A 195 -14.10 -4.49 -13.30
CA GLY A 195 -12.92 -4.00 -12.60
C GLY A 195 -12.15 -3.00 -13.44
N MET A 196 -11.62 -1.97 -12.80
CA MET A 196 -10.61 -1.08 -13.36
C MET A 196 -9.41 -1.08 -12.44
N LEU A 197 -8.27 -1.56 -12.91
CA LEU A 197 -6.99 -1.41 -12.23
C LEU A 197 -6.27 -0.21 -12.80
N ILE A 198 -6.08 0.82 -11.97
CA ILE A 198 -5.50 2.11 -12.37
C ILE A 198 -4.08 2.19 -11.81
N ALA A 199 -3.08 2.44 -12.66
CA ALA A 199 -1.68 2.54 -12.24
C ALA A 199 -0.88 3.49 -13.14
N GLY A 200 0.34 3.85 -12.70
CA GLY A 200 1.26 4.64 -13.51
C GLY A 200 1.74 3.89 -14.75
N ASP A 201 2.04 2.59 -14.61
CA ASP A 201 2.32 1.70 -15.73
C ASP A 201 2.00 0.23 -15.40
N PHE A 202 2.01 -0.63 -16.43
CA PHE A 202 1.71 -2.06 -16.34
C PHE A 202 2.80 -2.86 -17.02
N PRO A 203 3.74 -3.46 -16.27
CA PRO A 203 4.71 -4.41 -16.82
C PRO A 203 4.04 -5.57 -17.54
N GLU A 204 4.74 -6.15 -18.51
CA GLU A 204 4.19 -7.21 -19.38
C GLU A 204 3.60 -8.40 -18.59
N PRO A 205 4.23 -8.95 -17.54
CA PRO A 205 3.64 -10.02 -16.73
C PRO A 205 2.27 -9.66 -16.13
N VAL A 206 2.11 -8.41 -15.68
CA VAL A 206 0.85 -7.91 -15.12
C VAL A 206 -0.25 -7.85 -16.18
N ARG A 207 0.08 -7.49 -17.41
CA ARG A 207 -0.86 -7.48 -18.55
C ARG A 207 -1.35 -8.89 -18.84
N TYR A 208 -0.44 -9.88 -18.93
CA TYR A 208 -0.83 -11.28 -19.11
C TYR A 208 -1.73 -11.78 -17.98
N ALA A 209 -1.42 -11.45 -16.72
CA ALA A 209 -2.26 -11.83 -15.60
C ALA A 209 -3.66 -11.20 -15.68
N ALA A 210 -3.75 -9.95 -16.10
CA ALA A 210 -5.01 -9.22 -16.25
C ALA A 210 -5.90 -9.77 -17.38
N GLU A 211 -5.32 -10.23 -18.49
CA GLU A 211 -6.06 -10.86 -19.61
C GLU A 211 -6.83 -12.12 -19.17
N ALA A 212 -6.35 -12.82 -18.14
CA ALA A 212 -7.04 -13.99 -17.58
C ALA A 212 -8.26 -13.61 -16.71
N VAL A 213 -8.41 -12.34 -16.32
CA VAL A 213 -9.50 -11.87 -15.46
C VAL A 213 -10.62 -11.25 -16.30
N LYS A 214 -11.77 -11.92 -16.32
CA LYS A 214 -12.94 -11.41 -17.05
C LYS A 214 -13.41 -10.06 -16.50
N ASN A 215 -13.77 -9.15 -17.39
CA ASN A 215 -14.29 -7.82 -17.08
C ASN A 215 -13.31 -6.92 -16.32
N LEU A 216 -12.01 -7.16 -16.40
CA LEU A 216 -10.97 -6.30 -15.87
C LEU A 216 -10.41 -5.43 -16.99
N GLU A 217 -10.32 -4.14 -16.73
CA GLU A 217 -9.69 -3.13 -17.58
C GLU A 217 -8.45 -2.57 -16.86
N LEU A 218 -7.37 -2.37 -17.62
CA LEU A 218 -6.16 -1.68 -17.15
C LEU A 218 -6.20 -0.23 -17.63
N VAL A 219 -6.08 0.70 -16.71
CA VAL A 219 -6.12 2.14 -17.00
C VAL A 219 -4.83 2.78 -16.53
N ARG A 220 -4.06 3.39 -17.44
CA ARG A 220 -2.84 4.11 -17.09
C ARG A 220 -3.15 5.58 -16.84
N TYR A 221 -2.78 6.10 -15.67
CA TYR A 221 -2.80 7.53 -15.41
C TYR A 221 -1.45 8.19 -15.73
N ARG A 222 -1.46 9.49 -15.95
CA ARG A 222 -0.29 10.35 -16.08
C ARG A 222 -0.53 11.64 -15.34
N VAL A 223 0.50 12.15 -14.67
CA VAL A 223 0.49 13.48 -14.06
C VAL A 223 1.29 14.41 -14.95
N GLN A 224 0.74 15.57 -15.21
CA GLN A 224 1.39 16.62 -16.00
C GLN A 224 1.35 17.93 -15.23
N PHE A 225 2.48 18.59 -15.12
CA PHE A 225 2.60 19.92 -14.53
C PHE A 225 2.69 20.97 -15.65
N ALA A 226 1.96 22.07 -15.51
CA ALA A 226 2.12 23.27 -16.33
C ALA A 226 2.71 24.39 -15.47
N PHE A 227 3.61 25.18 -16.04
CA PHE A 227 4.25 26.32 -15.37
C PHE A 227 4.09 27.56 -16.24
N ASP A 228 3.48 28.61 -15.68
CA ASP A 228 3.31 29.89 -16.34
C ASP A 228 4.17 30.96 -15.66
N SER A 229 4.90 31.74 -16.44
CA SER A 229 5.66 32.89 -15.92
C SER A 229 4.69 34.05 -15.66
N ILE A 230 4.75 34.61 -14.47
CA ILE A 230 4.02 35.82 -14.13
C ILE A 230 5.01 36.98 -14.20
N ALA A 231 4.73 38.02 -15.04
CA ALA A 231 5.49 39.26 -15.03
C ALA A 231 5.21 39.97 -13.71
N VAL A 232 6.28 40.39 -13.02
CA VAL A 232 6.18 41.28 -11.86
C VAL A 232 6.33 42.68 -12.43
N ASP A 233 5.22 43.41 -12.51
CA ASP A 233 5.27 44.86 -12.88
C ASP A 233 5.99 45.60 -11.73
N ASP A 234 7.01 46.42 -12.08
CA ASP A 234 7.78 47.25 -11.18
C ASP A 234 6.95 48.47 -10.68
#